data_55fcce2e20f6a0374714938a6bbf7de8
#
_entry.id   55fcce2e20f6a0374714938a6bbf7de8
#
_cell.length_a   1.000
_cell.length_b   1.000
_cell.length_c   1.000
_cell.angle_alpha   90.00
_cell.angle_beta   90.00
_cell.angle_gamma   90.00
#
_symmetry.space_group_name_H-M   'P 1'
#
loop_
_entity.id
_entity.type
_entity.pdbx_description
1 polymer ?
#
loop_
_entity_poly.entity_id
_entity_poly.type
_entity_poly.pdbx_seq_one_letter_code
_entity_poly.pdbx_strand_id
1 'polypeptide(L)'
;MNHITRRLALLAALCATSAAMAQGKFPDGPIKMVVPFAAGGGVDSAARLIAKQLSSQLNTPVIVENKPGASGSVGGKAVQVAPADGQTLLFSASTQALIRQVMANPPYDPLTDFALVARVGEAPLMMVISASLPQTKLSEVMAAAKQNPEKWTAALPAYGAASHLGTLMFAKQGGLTNLTTAVYKGTAPALTDVAGGHVQIQIDAIVSLQGMAKSGKVKPIVVTSAKRSPVMPNVPTAVESGYPKFVAESWYGIWAPKNTPADRVQFLNKSINEAVQQLTKTGAFEPLGIDPVTESVEDFRKYMAGYVTESAELLKGAGFKPE
;
A
#
# COMPACT_ATOMS: atom_id res chain seq x y z
N MET A 1 46.78 31.12 33.07
CA MET A 1 46.11 30.62 31.87
C MET A 1 46.50 31.54 30.69
N ASN A 2 47.34 31.04 29.82
CA ASN A 2 47.98 31.85 28.78
C ASN A 2 46.93 32.39 27.78
N HIS A 3 47.15 33.62 27.27
CA HIS A 3 46.30 34.27 26.27
C HIS A 3 46.09 33.42 25.00
N ILE A 4 46.99 32.51 24.68
CA ILE A 4 46.90 31.55 23.57
C ILE A 4 45.80 30.51 23.80
N THR A 5 45.70 29.95 25.02
CA THR A 5 44.67 28.96 25.37
C THR A 5 43.26 29.59 25.38
N ARG A 6 43.09 30.83 25.79
CA ARG A 6 41.86 31.58 25.69
C ARG A 6 41.40 31.84 24.24
N ARG A 7 42.37 32.17 23.35
CA ARG A 7 42.07 32.39 21.92
C ARG A 7 41.69 31.10 21.20
N LEU A 8 42.34 29.98 21.51
CA LEU A 8 41.99 28.66 20.97
C LEU A 8 40.62 28.17 21.45
N ALA A 9 40.28 28.44 22.71
CA ALA A 9 38.95 28.09 23.22
C ALA A 9 37.82 28.94 22.59
N LEU A 10 38.08 30.23 22.33
CA LEU A 10 37.14 31.10 21.63
C LEU A 10 36.97 30.72 20.14
N LEU A 11 38.04 30.34 19.45
CA LEU A 11 37.96 29.82 18.08
C LEU A 11 37.23 28.47 18.00
N ALA A 12 37.47 27.56 18.95
CA ALA A 12 36.74 26.29 19.02
C ALA A 12 35.25 26.50 19.32
N ALA A 13 34.91 27.46 20.17
CA ALA A 13 33.51 27.81 20.45
C ALA A 13 32.78 28.46 19.26
N LEU A 14 33.49 29.31 18.48
CA LEU A 14 32.97 29.87 17.21
C LEU A 14 32.77 28.81 16.14
N CYS A 15 33.66 27.82 16.01
CA CYS A 15 33.49 26.71 15.08
C CYS A 15 32.34 25.77 15.49
N ALA A 16 32.11 25.55 16.79
CA ALA A 16 30.99 24.75 17.30
C ALA A 16 29.62 25.40 17.04
N THR A 17 29.53 26.73 17.16
CA THR A 17 28.28 27.48 16.88
C THR A 17 27.97 27.54 15.37
N SER A 18 28.99 27.52 14.49
CA SER A 18 28.78 27.49 13.04
C SER A 18 28.23 26.14 12.55
N ALA A 19 28.58 25.03 13.20
CA ALA A 19 28.07 23.71 12.86
C ALA A 19 26.59 23.55 13.24
N ALA A 20 26.11 24.22 14.29
CA ALA A 20 24.71 24.18 14.72
C ALA A 20 23.75 24.99 13.82
N MET A 21 24.29 25.97 13.06
CA MET A 21 23.50 26.78 12.10
C MET A 21 23.38 26.16 10.70
N ALA A 22 24.08 25.05 10.42
CA ALA A 22 24.06 24.39 9.11
C ALA A 22 22.96 23.35 8.91
N GLN A 23 22.07 23.15 9.87
CA GLN A 23 20.86 22.36 9.65
C GLN A 23 19.85 23.22 8.88
N GLY A 24 19.97 23.21 7.54
CA GLY A 24 19.02 23.83 6.64
C GLY A 24 17.60 23.38 6.96
N LYS A 25 16.64 24.28 6.77
CA LYS A 25 15.20 23.99 6.97
C LYS A 25 14.81 22.80 6.11
N PHE A 26 14.47 21.67 6.73
CA PHE A 26 13.92 20.50 6.02
C PHE A 26 12.40 20.67 5.88
N PRO A 27 11.82 20.35 4.71
CA PRO A 27 12.48 20.01 3.45
C PRO A 27 13.16 21.24 2.80
N ASP A 28 14.32 21.04 2.16
CA ASP A 28 15.11 22.06 1.48
C ASP A 28 14.90 22.06 -0.06
N GLY A 29 14.01 21.20 -0.55
CA GLY A 29 13.62 21.06 -1.95
C GLY A 29 12.37 20.18 -2.12
N PRO A 30 11.94 19.92 -3.37
CA PRO A 30 10.80 19.07 -3.65
C PRO A 30 10.94 17.66 -3.07
N ILE A 31 9.87 17.13 -2.49
CA ILE A 31 9.80 15.75 -2.04
C ILE A 31 9.31 14.89 -3.20
N LYS A 32 10.03 13.83 -3.53
CA LYS A 32 9.63 12.82 -4.49
C LYS A 32 8.94 11.67 -3.76
N MET A 33 7.71 11.36 -4.16
CA MET A 33 6.95 10.23 -3.64
C MET A 33 6.82 9.16 -4.72
N VAL A 34 7.65 8.12 -4.64
CA VAL A 34 7.66 6.99 -5.60
C VAL A 34 6.50 6.06 -5.27
N VAL A 35 5.68 5.75 -6.28
CA VAL A 35 4.61 4.74 -6.21
C VAL A 35 5.03 3.55 -7.09
N PRO A 36 5.19 2.33 -6.53
CA PRO A 36 5.74 1.19 -7.25
C PRO A 36 4.72 0.45 -8.14
N PHE A 37 3.64 1.11 -8.53
CA PHE A 37 2.54 0.57 -9.33
C PHE A 37 2.11 1.55 -10.42
N ALA A 38 1.35 1.03 -11.42
CA ALA A 38 0.80 1.84 -12.49
C ALA A 38 -0.13 2.94 -11.95
N ALA A 39 -0.15 4.08 -12.62
CA ALA A 39 -1.06 5.19 -12.32
C ALA A 39 -2.53 4.76 -12.42
N GLY A 40 -3.40 5.40 -11.64
CA GLY A 40 -4.85 5.16 -11.62
C GLY A 40 -5.30 4.00 -10.73
N GLY A 41 -4.38 3.27 -10.09
CA GLY A 41 -4.70 2.29 -9.04
C GLY A 41 -4.93 2.95 -7.68
N GLY A 42 -5.38 2.14 -6.69
CA GLY A 42 -5.68 2.65 -5.34
C GLY A 42 -4.47 3.22 -4.62
N VAL A 43 -3.29 2.62 -4.79
CA VAL A 43 -2.04 3.13 -4.20
C VAL A 43 -1.69 4.49 -4.78
N ASP A 44 -1.84 4.68 -6.10
CA ASP A 44 -1.60 5.96 -6.78
C ASP A 44 -2.59 7.03 -6.32
N SER A 45 -3.88 6.67 -6.23
CA SER A 45 -4.93 7.60 -5.76
C SER A 45 -4.69 8.06 -4.33
N ALA A 46 -4.35 7.15 -3.42
CA ALA A 46 -4.02 7.46 -2.04
C ALA A 46 -2.75 8.32 -1.94
N ALA A 47 -1.69 7.97 -2.70
CA ALA A 47 -0.45 8.73 -2.75
C ALA A 47 -0.67 10.19 -3.21
N ARG A 48 -1.47 10.40 -4.26
CA ARG A 48 -1.78 11.74 -4.78
C ARG A 48 -2.60 12.56 -3.79
N LEU A 49 -3.53 11.95 -3.07
CA LEU A 49 -4.30 12.61 -2.03
C LEU A 49 -3.37 13.13 -0.91
N ILE A 50 -2.50 12.27 -0.39
CA ILE A 50 -1.51 12.63 0.65
C ILE A 50 -0.50 13.67 0.13
N ALA A 51 0.04 13.46 -1.09
CA ALA A 51 1.03 14.37 -1.68
C ALA A 51 0.46 15.79 -1.87
N LYS A 52 -0.78 15.91 -2.32
CA LYS A 52 -1.46 17.21 -2.47
C LYS A 52 -1.58 17.94 -1.13
N GLN A 53 -2.01 17.23 -0.07
CA GLN A 53 -2.14 17.80 1.27
C GLN A 53 -0.79 18.21 1.85
N LEU A 54 0.22 17.35 1.73
CA LEU A 54 1.59 17.64 2.19
C LEU A 54 2.21 18.83 1.44
N SER A 55 2.00 18.92 0.10
CA SER A 55 2.50 20.06 -0.68
C SER A 55 1.96 21.40 -0.17
N SER A 56 0.67 21.45 0.15
CA SER A 56 0.04 22.64 0.70
C SER A 56 0.54 22.95 2.11
N GLN A 57 0.64 21.93 2.96
CA GLN A 57 1.02 22.06 4.38
C GLN A 57 2.49 22.48 4.55
N LEU A 58 3.38 21.91 3.75
CA LEU A 58 4.83 22.16 3.84
C LEU A 58 5.28 23.35 2.98
N ASN A 59 4.39 23.91 2.17
CA ASN A 59 4.72 24.92 1.15
C ASN A 59 5.90 24.47 0.26
N THR A 60 5.90 23.18 -0.10
CA THR A 60 6.98 22.53 -0.86
C THR A 60 6.34 21.50 -1.80
N PRO A 61 6.73 21.43 -3.08
CA PRO A 61 6.16 20.45 -4.00
C PRO A 61 6.40 19.02 -3.52
N VAL A 62 5.34 18.19 -3.49
CA VAL A 62 5.42 16.73 -3.29
C VAL A 62 4.95 16.08 -4.59
N ILE A 63 5.89 15.45 -5.30
CA ILE A 63 5.69 14.96 -6.67
C ILE A 63 5.56 13.45 -6.66
N VAL A 64 4.43 12.92 -7.15
CA VAL A 64 4.20 11.48 -7.29
C VAL A 64 4.81 10.98 -8.60
N GLU A 65 5.69 9.97 -8.49
CA GLU A 65 6.35 9.30 -9.62
C GLU A 65 6.01 7.80 -9.61
N ASN A 66 5.37 7.29 -10.66
CA ASN A 66 5.06 5.88 -10.78
C ASN A 66 6.25 5.09 -11.35
N LYS A 67 6.71 4.05 -10.62
CA LYS A 67 7.78 3.12 -11.05
C LYS A 67 7.32 1.67 -10.89
N PRO A 68 6.44 1.18 -11.79
CA PRO A 68 5.89 -0.17 -11.68
C PRO A 68 6.88 -1.25 -12.10
N GLY A 69 6.67 -2.48 -11.59
CA GLY A 69 7.37 -3.68 -12.02
C GLY A 69 7.77 -4.61 -10.88
N ALA A 70 7.89 -5.90 -11.19
CA ALA A 70 8.34 -6.97 -10.30
C ALA A 70 7.67 -6.88 -8.89
N SER A 71 6.35 -6.96 -8.86
CA SER A 71 5.53 -6.85 -7.62
C SER A 71 5.84 -5.61 -6.77
N GLY A 72 6.23 -4.49 -7.41
CA GLY A 72 6.57 -3.23 -6.73
C GLY A 72 8.04 -3.11 -6.33
N SER A 73 8.85 -4.16 -6.47
CA SER A 73 10.25 -4.13 -6.05
C SER A 73 11.13 -3.17 -6.86
N VAL A 74 10.76 -2.87 -8.11
CA VAL A 74 11.47 -1.88 -8.94
C VAL A 74 11.41 -0.49 -8.29
N GLY A 75 10.22 -0.03 -7.92
CA GLY A 75 10.04 1.25 -7.22
C GLY A 75 10.65 1.25 -5.83
N GLY A 76 10.50 0.14 -5.08
CA GLY A 76 11.14 -0.05 -3.77
C GLY A 76 12.66 0.06 -3.85
N LYS A 77 13.29 -0.63 -4.83
CA LYS A 77 14.74 -0.56 -5.04
C LYS A 77 15.21 0.84 -5.40
N ALA A 78 14.44 1.57 -6.23
CA ALA A 78 14.78 2.94 -6.60
C ALA A 78 14.83 3.87 -5.37
N VAL A 79 13.96 3.66 -4.37
CA VAL A 79 13.98 4.43 -3.11
C VAL A 79 15.08 3.92 -2.18
N GLN A 80 15.28 2.59 -2.08
CA GLN A 80 16.32 2.01 -1.22
C GLN A 80 17.71 2.61 -1.50
N VAL A 81 18.02 2.85 -2.78
CA VAL A 81 19.34 3.38 -3.20
C VAL A 81 19.37 4.90 -3.36
N ALA A 82 18.26 5.59 -3.10
CA ALA A 82 18.20 7.04 -3.17
C ALA A 82 19.02 7.71 -2.02
N PRO A 83 19.37 8.99 -2.13
CA PRO A 83 19.97 9.72 -1.02
C PRO A 83 19.10 9.63 0.24
N ALA A 84 19.74 9.38 1.38
CA ALA A 84 19.06 9.26 2.67
C ALA A 84 18.81 10.63 3.32
N ASP A 85 18.32 11.59 2.54
CA ASP A 85 18.04 12.95 2.96
C ASP A 85 16.58 13.21 3.34
N GLY A 86 15.71 12.21 3.17
CA GLY A 86 14.27 12.29 3.46
C GLY A 86 13.47 12.96 2.33
N GLN A 87 14.08 13.35 1.22
CA GLN A 87 13.36 13.96 0.09
C GLN A 87 12.91 12.96 -0.97
N THR A 88 13.29 11.68 -0.85
CA THR A 88 12.75 10.59 -1.67
C THR A 88 12.06 9.58 -0.78
N LEU A 89 10.76 9.40 -0.99
CA LEU A 89 9.91 8.52 -0.20
C LEU A 89 9.29 7.45 -1.09
N LEU A 90 9.05 6.27 -0.54
CA LEU A 90 8.22 5.24 -1.16
C LEU A 90 6.83 5.32 -0.54
N PHE A 91 5.81 5.49 -1.35
CA PHE A 91 4.42 5.28 -0.96
C PHE A 91 3.95 3.95 -1.55
N SER A 92 3.65 2.99 -0.71
CA SER A 92 3.24 1.66 -1.16
C SER A 92 2.10 1.10 -0.31
N ALA A 93 1.61 -0.06 -0.70
CA ALA A 93 0.66 -0.85 0.06
C ALA A 93 1.38 -1.97 0.84
N SER A 94 0.60 -2.81 1.50
CA SER A 94 1.04 -4.03 2.21
C SER A 94 1.98 -4.93 1.41
N THR A 95 1.94 -4.85 0.08
CA THR A 95 2.84 -5.57 -0.84
C THR A 95 4.33 -5.34 -0.51
N GLN A 96 4.69 -4.10 -0.14
CA GLN A 96 6.06 -3.75 0.24
C GLN A 96 6.56 -4.62 1.40
N ALA A 97 5.71 -4.92 2.37
CA ALA A 97 6.08 -5.70 3.55
C ALA A 97 6.41 -7.18 3.22
N LEU A 98 5.85 -7.70 2.11
CA LEU A 98 5.91 -9.13 1.78
C LEU A 98 6.88 -9.49 0.65
N ILE A 99 7.73 -8.59 0.21
CA ILE A 99 8.68 -8.83 -0.89
C ILE A 99 9.53 -10.08 -0.66
N ARG A 100 10.02 -10.29 0.58
CA ARG A 100 10.83 -11.47 0.93
C ARG A 100 10.04 -12.79 0.93
N GLN A 101 8.74 -12.73 1.14
CA GLN A 101 7.86 -13.90 1.19
C GLN A 101 7.40 -14.32 -0.20
N VAL A 102 7.48 -13.42 -1.19
CA VAL A 102 6.89 -13.68 -2.51
C VAL A 102 7.89 -13.70 -3.67
N MET A 103 9.11 -13.22 -3.45
CA MET A 103 10.17 -13.25 -4.46
C MET A 103 11.25 -14.27 -4.10
N ALA A 104 11.66 -15.11 -5.06
CA ALA A 104 12.75 -16.06 -4.88
C ALA A 104 14.09 -15.34 -4.62
N ASN A 105 14.30 -14.19 -5.26
CA ASN A 105 15.49 -13.35 -5.11
C ASN A 105 15.07 -11.91 -4.77
N PRO A 106 14.68 -11.61 -3.52
CA PRO A 106 14.23 -10.30 -3.12
C PRO A 106 15.39 -9.29 -3.17
N PRO A 107 15.22 -8.11 -3.82
CA PRO A 107 16.30 -7.14 -3.99
C PRO A 107 16.61 -6.34 -2.72
N TYR A 108 15.81 -6.49 -1.67
CA TYR A 108 15.94 -5.83 -0.37
C TYR A 108 15.10 -6.52 0.71
N ASP A 109 15.36 -6.19 1.95
CA ASP A 109 14.52 -6.53 3.10
C ASP A 109 13.68 -5.30 3.52
N PRO A 110 12.34 -5.37 3.44
CA PRO A 110 11.48 -4.22 3.74
C PRO A 110 11.51 -3.79 5.20
N LEU A 111 11.92 -4.68 6.13
CA LEU A 111 11.99 -4.39 7.56
C LEU A 111 13.32 -3.73 7.96
N THR A 112 14.41 -4.03 7.24
CA THR A 112 15.76 -3.62 7.63
C THR A 112 16.45 -2.65 6.68
N ASP A 113 16.00 -2.56 5.43
CA ASP A 113 16.65 -1.75 4.38
C ASP A 113 15.94 -0.42 4.12
N PHE A 114 14.96 -0.08 4.96
CA PHE A 114 14.23 1.19 4.92
C PHE A 114 14.05 1.76 6.33
N ALA A 115 13.91 3.08 6.40
CA ALA A 115 13.31 3.75 7.54
C ALA A 115 11.80 3.78 7.35
N LEU A 116 11.06 3.23 8.31
CA LEU A 116 9.60 3.35 8.35
C LEU A 116 9.23 4.78 8.69
N VAL A 117 8.24 5.36 7.99
CA VAL A 117 7.82 6.75 8.22
C VAL A 117 6.42 6.82 8.80
N ALA A 118 5.40 6.32 8.09
CA ALA A 118 4.01 6.38 8.54
C ALA A 118 3.15 5.32 7.87
N ARG A 119 2.14 4.81 8.56
CA ARG A 119 0.96 4.19 7.96
C ARG A 119 -0.14 5.25 7.86
N VAL A 120 -0.82 5.33 6.72
CA VAL A 120 -1.74 6.45 6.44
C VAL A 120 -3.21 6.05 6.38
N GLY A 121 -3.49 4.76 6.23
CA GLY A 121 -4.87 4.26 6.19
C GLY A 121 -4.97 2.81 5.76
N GLU A 122 -6.18 2.29 5.89
CA GLU A 122 -6.59 0.93 5.53
C GLU A 122 -7.79 1.00 4.60
N ALA A 123 -8.01 -0.04 3.79
CA ALA A 123 -9.18 -0.15 2.95
C ALA A 123 -9.63 -1.61 2.85
N PRO A 124 -10.93 -1.90 2.99
CA PRO A 124 -11.44 -3.24 2.76
C PRO A 124 -11.19 -3.63 1.30
N LEU A 125 -11.08 -4.93 1.05
CA LEU A 125 -11.10 -5.44 -0.30
C LEU A 125 -12.54 -5.59 -0.78
N MET A 126 -12.70 -5.52 -2.09
CA MET A 126 -13.93 -5.85 -2.79
C MET A 126 -13.63 -6.91 -3.85
N MET A 127 -14.48 -7.91 -3.96
CA MET A 127 -14.45 -8.84 -5.10
C MET A 127 -15.31 -8.27 -6.20
N VAL A 128 -14.75 -8.18 -7.38
CA VAL A 128 -15.47 -7.94 -8.63
C VAL A 128 -15.24 -9.08 -9.61
N ILE A 129 -16.23 -9.30 -10.48
CA ILE A 129 -16.11 -10.21 -11.61
C ILE A 129 -16.43 -9.47 -12.91
N SER A 130 -16.07 -10.07 -14.06
CA SER A 130 -16.51 -9.54 -15.36
C SER A 130 -18.02 -9.38 -15.40
N ALA A 131 -18.48 -8.25 -15.93
CA ALA A 131 -19.92 -7.95 -16.04
C ALA A 131 -20.68 -8.96 -16.93
N SER A 132 -19.98 -9.62 -17.87
CA SER A 132 -20.55 -10.63 -18.77
C SER A 132 -20.93 -11.95 -18.08
N LEU A 133 -20.38 -12.23 -16.88
CA LEU A 133 -20.65 -13.45 -16.14
C LEU A 133 -22.03 -13.41 -15.47
N PRO A 134 -22.78 -14.52 -15.41
CA PRO A 134 -24.14 -14.55 -14.86
C PRO A 134 -24.19 -14.44 -13.32
N GLN A 135 -23.13 -14.84 -12.61
CA GLN A 135 -23.08 -14.91 -11.15
C GLN A 135 -23.35 -13.56 -10.50
N THR A 136 -24.09 -13.58 -9.37
CA THR A 136 -24.43 -12.39 -8.58
C THR A 136 -24.12 -12.54 -7.10
N LYS A 137 -23.76 -13.76 -6.65
CA LYS A 137 -23.47 -14.09 -5.25
C LYS A 137 -22.11 -14.76 -5.13
N LEU A 138 -21.45 -14.58 -3.99
CA LEU A 138 -20.16 -15.19 -3.70
C LEU A 138 -20.18 -16.72 -3.82
N SER A 139 -21.26 -17.38 -3.30
CA SER A 139 -21.43 -18.83 -3.42
C SER A 139 -21.53 -19.32 -4.86
N GLU A 140 -22.20 -18.55 -5.73
CA GLU A 140 -22.32 -18.86 -7.16
C GLU A 140 -20.98 -18.75 -7.87
N VAL A 141 -20.18 -17.71 -7.55
CA VAL A 141 -18.82 -17.55 -8.09
C VAL A 141 -17.93 -18.71 -7.66
N MET A 142 -17.94 -19.06 -6.37
CA MET A 142 -17.17 -20.20 -5.85
C MET A 142 -17.58 -21.52 -6.50
N ALA A 143 -18.88 -21.78 -6.63
CA ALA A 143 -19.40 -23.01 -7.27
C ALA A 143 -18.98 -23.10 -8.75
N ALA A 144 -19.12 -21.99 -9.51
CA ALA A 144 -18.75 -21.96 -10.92
C ALA A 144 -17.23 -22.11 -11.12
N ALA A 145 -16.40 -21.48 -10.29
CA ALA A 145 -14.95 -21.63 -10.34
C ALA A 145 -14.50 -23.06 -9.96
N LYS A 146 -15.22 -23.71 -9.05
CA LYS A 146 -14.94 -25.10 -8.66
C LYS A 146 -15.31 -26.11 -9.74
N GLN A 147 -16.43 -25.87 -10.46
CA GLN A 147 -16.90 -26.76 -11.51
C GLN A 147 -16.04 -26.68 -12.78
N ASN A 148 -15.53 -25.49 -13.11
CA ASN A 148 -14.77 -25.24 -14.35
C ASN A 148 -13.55 -24.39 -14.06
N PRO A 149 -12.56 -24.88 -13.29
CA PRO A 149 -11.41 -24.06 -12.83
C PRO A 149 -10.59 -23.46 -13.98
N GLU A 150 -10.56 -24.11 -15.14
CA GLU A 150 -9.85 -23.64 -16.33
C GLU A 150 -10.45 -22.37 -16.96
N LYS A 151 -11.72 -22.06 -16.64
CA LYS A 151 -12.44 -20.85 -17.10
C LYS A 151 -12.35 -19.68 -16.15
N TRP A 152 -11.68 -19.86 -15.01
CA TRP A 152 -11.62 -18.86 -13.97
C TRP A 152 -10.19 -18.48 -13.67
N THR A 153 -9.83 -17.26 -14.05
CA THR A 153 -8.54 -16.65 -13.73
C THR A 153 -8.76 -15.45 -12.82
N ALA A 154 -8.00 -15.36 -11.75
CA ALA A 154 -7.98 -14.20 -10.87
C ALA A 154 -6.84 -13.26 -11.26
N ALA A 155 -7.16 -11.98 -11.44
CA ALA A 155 -6.19 -10.92 -11.72
C ALA A 155 -5.55 -10.44 -10.44
N LEU A 156 -4.21 -10.43 -10.36
CA LEU A 156 -3.42 -9.95 -9.24
C LEU A 156 -2.60 -8.73 -9.66
N PRO A 157 -2.65 -7.61 -8.92
CA PRO A 157 -1.80 -6.45 -9.21
C PRO A 157 -0.32 -6.72 -8.92
N ALA A 158 -0.04 -7.65 -8.01
CA ALA A 158 1.29 -8.09 -7.61
C ALA A 158 1.17 -9.31 -6.66
N TYR A 159 2.18 -10.17 -6.64
CA TYR A 159 2.32 -11.13 -5.54
C TYR A 159 2.62 -10.38 -4.22
N GLY A 160 2.08 -10.89 -3.10
CA GLY A 160 2.18 -10.25 -1.79
C GLY A 160 1.27 -9.04 -1.58
N ALA A 161 0.49 -8.63 -2.60
CA ALA A 161 -0.56 -7.65 -2.41
C ALA A 161 -1.68 -8.20 -1.53
N ALA A 162 -2.45 -7.33 -0.85
CA ALA A 162 -3.66 -7.75 -0.15
C ALA A 162 -4.64 -8.50 -1.08
N SER A 163 -4.69 -8.11 -2.35
CA SER A 163 -5.38 -8.79 -3.44
C SER A 163 -4.94 -10.26 -3.59
N HIS A 164 -3.65 -10.56 -3.53
CA HIS A 164 -3.13 -11.93 -3.57
C HIS A 164 -3.58 -12.72 -2.34
N LEU A 165 -3.41 -12.16 -1.13
CA LEU A 165 -3.84 -12.81 0.12
C LEU A 165 -5.35 -13.04 0.12
N GLY A 166 -6.14 -12.04 -0.30
CA GLY A 166 -7.59 -12.15 -0.45
C GLY A 166 -8.00 -13.23 -1.46
N THR A 167 -7.26 -13.37 -2.57
CA THR A 167 -7.48 -14.42 -3.57
C THR A 167 -7.18 -15.81 -3.00
N LEU A 168 -6.11 -15.96 -2.21
CA LEU A 168 -5.80 -17.22 -1.52
C LEU A 168 -6.87 -17.56 -0.48
N MET A 169 -7.38 -16.58 0.26
CA MET A 169 -8.49 -16.77 1.20
C MET A 169 -9.76 -17.18 0.47
N PHE A 170 -10.10 -16.54 -0.65
CA PHE A 170 -11.23 -16.91 -1.50
C PHE A 170 -11.09 -18.36 -1.99
N ALA A 171 -9.94 -18.73 -2.54
CA ALA A 171 -9.69 -20.09 -3.00
C ALA A 171 -9.85 -21.13 -1.87
N LYS A 172 -9.28 -20.84 -0.70
CA LYS A 172 -9.40 -21.71 0.49
C LYS A 172 -10.86 -21.87 0.95
N GLN A 173 -11.63 -20.76 1.03
CA GLN A 173 -13.03 -20.79 1.45
C GLN A 173 -13.93 -21.54 0.44
N GLY A 174 -13.63 -21.41 -0.86
CA GLY A 174 -14.35 -22.09 -1.94
C GLY A 174 -13.89 -23.54 -2.18
N GLY A 175 -12.83 -24.02 -1.51
CA GLY A 175 -12.22 -25.31 -1.78
C GLY A 175 -11.69 -25.42 -3.22
N LEU A 176 -11.10 -24.31 -3.73
CA LEU A 176 -10.53 -24.20 -5.07
C LEU A 176 -9.04 -24.57 -4.99
N THR A 177 -8.65 -25.71 -5.54
CA THR A 177 -7.26 -26.20 -5.48
C THR A 177 -6.39 -25.67 -6.63
N ASN A 178 -6.98 -25.23 -7.74
CA ASN A 178 -6.29 -24.90 -8.99
C ASN A 178 -6.80 -23.57 -9.60
N LEU A 179 -7.06 -22.55 -8.78
CA LEU A 179 -7.44 -21.23 -9.30
C LEU A 179 -6.24 -20.60 -10.02
N THR A 180 -6.36 -20.41 -11.33
CA THR A 180 -5.33 -19.73 -12.12
C THR A 180 -5.23 -18.26 -11.72
N THR A 181 -4.01 -17.72 -11.68
CA THR A 181 -3.75 -16.31 -11.43
C THR A 181 -2.96 -15.66 -12.56
N ALA A 182 -3.31 -14.43 -12.90
CA ALA A 182 -2.55 -13.59 -13.85
C ALA A 182 -2.02 -12.35 -13.10
N VAL A 183 -0.71 -12.12 -13.20
CA VAL A 183 -0.05 -11.02 -12.48
C VAL A 183 0.17 -9.83 -13.41
N TYR A 184 -0.18 -8.65 -12.92
CA TYR A 184 -0.13 -7.37 -13.62
C TYR A 184 0.87 -6.40 -12.96
N LYS A 185 1.10 -5.24 -13.59
CA LYS A 185 1.94 -4.17 -13.01
C LYS A 185 1.12 -3.17 -12.18
N GLY A 186 0.10 -3.66 -11.47
CA GLY A 186 -0.81 -2.86 -10.64
C GLY A 186 -2.28 -3.12 -10.95
N THR A 187 -3.17 -2.51 -10.15
CA THR A 187 -4.61 -2.78 -10.19
C THR A 187 -5.29 -2.30 -11.46
N ALA A 188 -4.91 -1.13 -11.99
CA ALA A 188 -5.60 -0.53 -13.14
C ALA A 188 -5.57 -1.41 -14.41
N PRO A 189 -4.41 -1.94 -14.87
CA PRO A 189 -4.39 -2.86 -16.00
C PRO A 189 -5.11 -4.19 -15.71
N ALA A 190 -5.01 -4.74 -14.49
CA ALA A 190 -5.74 -5.93 -14.06
C ALA A 190 -7.26 -5.74 -14.19
N LEU A 191 -7.78 -4.62 -13.67
CA LEU A 191 -9.20 -4.30 -13.69
C LEU A 191 -9.72 -4.07 -15.12
N THR A 192 -8.90 -3.54 -16.01
CA THR A 192 -9.25 -3.38 -17.42
C THR A 192 -9.50 -4.74 -18.08
N ASP A 193 -8.67 -5.73 -17.79
CA ASP A 193 -8.82 -7.08 -18.34
C ASP A 193 -10.04 -7.81 -17.75
N VAL A 194 -10.37 -7.58 -16.47
CA VAL A 194 -11.63 -8.09 -15.88
C VAL A 194 -12.84 -7.46 -16.59
N ALA A 195 -12.81 -6.14 -16.81
CA ALA A 195 -13.89 -5.44 -17.49
C ALA A 195 -14.05 -5.90 -18.95
N GLY A 196 -12.95 -6.23 -19.62
CA GLY A 196 -12.92 -6.82 -20.97
C GLY A 196 -13.32 -8.30 -21.04
N GLY A 197 -13.44 -8.98 -19.89
CA GLY A 197 -13.74 -10.42 -19.83
C GLY A 197 -12.56 -11.33 -20.12
N HIS A 198 -11.34 -10.78 -20.25
CA HIS A 198 -10.12 -11.57 -20.49
C HIS A 198 -9.73 -12.40 -19.26
N VAL A 199 -9.99 -11.89 -18.08
CA VAL A 199 -9.90 -12.61 -16.80
C VAL A 199 -11.20 -12.41 -16.01
N GLN A 200 -11.51 -13.30 -15.08
CA GLN A 200 -12.86 -13.40 -14.52
C GLN A 200 -13.03 -12.69 -13.20
N ILE A 201 -12.01 -12.69 -12.34
CA ILE A 201 -12.09 -12.23 -10.95
C ILE A 201 -10.99 -11.23 -10.67
N GLN A 202 -11.32 -10.19 -9.89
CA GLN A 202 -10.33 -9.41 -9.13
C GLN A 202 -10.85 -9.17 -7.72
N ILE A 203 -9.96 -9.37 -6.74
CA ILE A 203 -10.18 -9.01 -5.34
C ILE A 203 -9.12 -7.97 -5.02
N ASP A 204 -9.51 -6.73 -4.71
CA ASP A 204 -8.55 -5.67 -4.44
C ASP A 204 -9.18 -4.57 -3.58
N ALA A 205 -8.38 -3.61 -3.11
CA ALA A 205 -8.87 -2.49 -2.31
C ALA A 205 -10.04 -1.78 -3.00
N ILE A 206 -11.11 -1.54 -2.26
CA ILE A 206 -12.35 -0.95 -2.77
C ILE A 206 -12.10 0.36 -3.50
N VAL A 207 -11.13 1.17 -3.05
CA VAL A 207 -10.71 2.43 -3.68
C VAL A 207 -10.35 2.25 -5.15
N SER A 208 -9.77 1.10 -5.51
CA SER A 208 -9.34 0.81 -6.88
C SER A 208 -10.47 0.33 -7.78
N LEU A 209 -11.48 -0.34 -7.23
CA LEU A 209 -12.49 -1.09 -7.99
C LEU A 209 -13.82 -0.36 -8.12
N GLN A 210 -14.16 0.50 -7.16
CA GLN A 210 -15.49 1.11 -7.04
C GLN A 210 -15.90 1.93 -8.28
N GLY A 211 -14.96 2.59 -8.96
CA GLY A 211 -15.27 3.41 -10.14
C GLY A 211 -15.85 2.58 -11.29
N MET A 212 -15.21 1.46 -11.63
CA MET A 212 -15.71 0.55 -12.66
C MET A 212 -16.94 -0.24 -12.20
N ALA A 213 -17.04 -0.55 -10.90
CA ALA A 213 -18.21 -1.20 -10.33
C ALA A 213 -19.45 -0.29 -10.37
N LYS A 214 -19.32 0.99 -9.97
CA LYS A 214 -20.41 1.98 -10.05
C LYS A 214 -20.86 2.27 -11.48
N SER A 215 -19.95 2.21 -12.45
CA SER A 215 -20.28 2.39 -13.88
C SER A 215 -20.78 1.10 -14.57
N GLY A 216 -20.89 -0.02 -13.83
CA GLY A 216 -21.37 -1.30 -14.38
C GLY A 216 -20.39 -2.01 -15.30
N LYS A 217 -19.13 -1.56 -15.42
CA LYS A 217 -18.09 -2.21 -16.24
C LYS A 217 -17.60 -3.51 -15.64
N VAL A 218 -17.67 -3.65 -14.32
CA VAL A 218 -17.46 -4.89 -13.57
C VAL A 218 -18.58 -5.06 -12.57
N LYS A 219 -18.85 -6.30 -12.17
CA LYS A 219 -19.91 -6.65 -11.22
C LYS A 219 -19.34 -6.85 -9.82
N PRO A 220 -19.69 -6.00 -8.84
CA PRO A 220 -19.28 -6.20 -7.45
C PRO A 220 -20.05 -7.38 -6.84
N ILE A 221 -19.36 -8.22 -6.08
CA ILE A 221 -19.94 -9.43 -5.46
C ILE A 221 -20.00 -9.30 -3.94
N VAL A 222 -18.87 -9.00 -3.29
CA VAL A 222 -18.79 -8.82 -1.83
C VAL A 222 -17.68 -7.83 -1.48
N VAL A 223 -17.79 -7.23 -0.28
CA VAL A 223 -16.68 -6.57 0.41
C VAL A 223 -16.18 -7.46 1.55
N THR A 224 -14.90 -7.36 1.87
CA THR A 224 -14.25 -8.23 2.86
C THR A 224 -14.20 -7.64 4.27
N SER A 225 -14.74 -6.44 4.47
CA SER A 225 -14.89 -5.84 5.79
C SER A 225 -16.00 -6.53 6.62
N ALA A 226 -15.93 -6.39 7.95
CA ALA A 226 -16.94 -6.89 8.86
C ALA A 226 -18.32 -6.21 8.68
N LYS A 227 -18.33 -4.95 8.18
CA LYS A 227 -19.51 -4.15 7.87
C LYS A 227 -19.45 -3.71 6.41
N ARG A 228 -20.63 -3.41 5.83
CA ARG A 228 -20.71 -2.87 4.47
C ARG A 228 -19.96 -1.54 4.36
N SER A 229 -19.31 -1.34 3.24
CA SER A 229 -18.61 -0.08 2.97
C SER A 229 -19.62 1.03 2.61
N PRO A 230 -19.50 2.23 3.20
CA PRO A 230 -20.38 3.35 2.86
C PRO A 230 -20.26 3.79 1.39
N VAL A 231 -19.13 3.53 0.73
CA VAL A 231 -18.96 3.87 -0.69
C VAL A 231 -19.63 2.88 -1.63
N MET A 232 -19.98 1.66 -1.14
CA MET A 232 -20.70 0.61 -1.87
C MET A 232 -21.77 -0.05 -1.00
N PRO A 233 -22.76 0.70 -0.47
CA PRO A 233 -23.68 0.24 0.58
C PRO A 233 -24.57 -0.94 0.16
N ASN A 234 -24.78 -1.11 -1.14
CA ASN A 234 -25.58 -2.20 -1.68
C ASN A 234 -24.79 -3.51 -1.89
N VAL A 235 -23.47 -3.50 -1.73
CA VAL A 235 -22.63 -4.69 -1.84
C VAL A 235 -22.58 -5.38 -0.48
N PRO A 236 -22.99 -6.65 -0.37
CA PRO A 236 -22.97 -7.38 0.90
C PRO A 236 -21.52 -7.63 1.35
N THR A 237 -21.34 -7.90 2.64
CA THR A 237 -20.05 -8.38 3.14
C THR A 237 -19.92 -9.89 2.89
N ALA A 238 -18.69 -10.39 2.91
CA ALA A 238 -18.44 -11.83 2.89
C ALA A 238 -19.04 -12.52 4.11
N VAL A 239 -19.04 -11.83 5.27
CA VAL A 239 -19.69 -12.31 6.52
C VAL A 239 -21.21 -12.50 6.32
N GLU A 240 -21.92 -11.48 5.79
CA GLU A 240 -23.35 -11.57 5.45
C GLU A 240 -23.62 -12.67 4.42
N SER A 241 -22.65 -12.96 3.56
CA SER A 241 -22.74 -14.02 2.54
C SER A 241 -22.42 -15.43 3.06
N GLY A 242 -22.20 -15.61 4.38
CA GLY A 242 -21.94 -16.89 5.01
C GLY A 242 -20.45 -17.29 5.11
N TYR A 243 -19.53 -16.35 4.86
CA TYR A 243 -18.08 -16.60 4.90
C TYR A 243 -17.36 -15.72 5.94
N PRO A 244 -17.58 -15.95 7.25
CA PRO A 244 -17.08 -15.08 8.32
C PRO A 244 -15.54 -15.04 8.44
N LYS A 245 -14.84 -16.02 7.86
CA LYS A 245 -13.36 -16.05 7.82
C LYS A 245 -12.77 -15.35 6.60
N PHE A 246 -13.58 -14.78 5.73
CA PHE A 246 -13.11 -14.02 4.57
C PHE A 246 -13.13 -12.52 4.90
N VAL A 247 -12.28 -12.13 5.84
CA VAL A 247 -12.04 -10.73 6.21
C VAL A 247 -10.59 -10.40 5.85
N ALA A 248 -10.39 -9.40 5.02
CA ALA A 248 -9.09 -8.95 4.54
C ALA A 248 -9.10 -7.46 4.22
N GLU A 249 -8.00 -6.78 4.50
CA GLU A 249 -7.83 -5.36 4.25
C GLU A 249 -6.48 -5.08 3.59
N SER A 250 -6.43 -4.04 2.78
CA SER A 250 -5.20 -3.44 2.31
C SER A 250 -4.83 -2.28 3.22
N TRP A 251 -3.55 -1.98 3.37
CA TRP A 251 -3.09 -0.80 4.08
C TRP A 251 -2.01 -0.09 3.28
N TYR A 252 -1.84 1.21 3.54
CA TYR A 252 -0.92 2.09 2.84
C TYR A 252 0.11 2.65 3.81
N GLY A 253 1.36 2.62 3.39
CA GLY A 253 2.47 3.12 4.19
C GLY A 253 3.47 3.92 3.39
N ILE A 254 4.33 4.62 4.13
CA ILE A 254 5.41 5.47 3.61
C ILE A 254 6.72 5.03 4.25
N TRP A 255 7.74 4.86 3.39
CA TRP A 255 9.09 4.48 3.74
C TRP A 255 10.08 5.49 3.18
N ALA A 256 11.22 5.63 3.83
CA ALA A 256 12.37 6.40 3.36
C ALA A 256 13.60 5.48 3.23
N PRO A 257 14.69 5.90 2.59
CA PRO A 257 15.97 5.17 2.60
C PRO A 257 16.43 4.88 4.03
N LYS A 258 17.06 3.71 4.26
CA LYS A 258 17.43 3.18 5.58
C LYS A 258 18.10 4.19 6.52
N ASN A 259 19.04 4.95 6.00
CA ASN A 259 19.90 5.86 6.78
C ASN A 259 19.36 7.30 6.84
N THR A 260 18.08 7.50 6.51
CA THR A 260 17.44 8.82 6.68
C THR A 260 17.53 9.26 8.13
N PRO A 261 18.03 10.48 8.44
CA PRO A 261 18.18 10.98 9.80
C PRO A 261 16.90 10.88 10.61
N ALA A 262 17.01 10.47 11.88
CA ALA A 262 15.87 10.21 12.74
C ALA A 262 14.96 11.44 12.95
N ASP A 263 15.55 12.64 13.03
CA ASP A 263 14.81 13.89 13.12
C ASP A 263 13.96 14.18 11.87
N ARG A 264 14.48 13.85 10.67
CA ARG A 264 13.73 13.95 9.40
C ARG A 264 12.60 12.92 9.34
N VAL A 265 12.85 11.69 9.79
CA VAL A 265 11.81 10.65 9.88
C VAL A 265 10.69 11.09 10.81
N GLN A 266 11.02 11.64 11.99
CA GLN A 266 10.02 12.13 12.95
C GLN A 266 9.26 13.35 12.40
N PHE A 267 9.95 14.28 11.73
CA PHE A 267 9.31 15.41 11.06
C PHE A 267 8.31 14.94 10.00
N LEU A 268 8.71 13.99 9.15
CA LEU A 268 7.84 13.42 8.12
C LEU A 268 6.65 12.68 8.73
N ASN A 269 6.87 11.84 9.75
CA ASN A 269 5.78 11.14 10.46
C ASN A 269 4.76 12.13 11.01
N LYS A 270 5.21 13.16 11.72
CA LYS A 270 4.35 14.22 12.25
C LYS A 270 3.56 14.91 11.13
N SER A 271 4.26 15.36 10.09
CA SER A 271 3.63 16.08 8.96
C SER A 271 2.61 15.21 8.22
N ILE A 272 2.89 13.91 8.03
CA ILE A 272 1.98 12.97 7.39
C ILE A 272 0.75 12.72 8.28
N ASN A 273 0.93 12.51 9.59
CA ASN A 273 -0.18 12.34 10.52
C ASN A 273 -1.09 13.59 10.57
N GLU A 274 -0.52 14.78 10.55
CA GLU A 274 -1.27 16.03 10.44
C GLU A 274 -2.04 16.11 9.12
N ALA A 275 -1.42 15.72 8.00
CA ALA A 275 -2.08 15.66 6.68
C ALA A 275 -3.26 14.67 6.70
N VAL A 276 -3.06 13.47 7.26
CA VAL A 276 -4.13 12.47 7.44
C VAL A 276 -5.28 13.04 8.27
N GLN A 277 -4.99 13.69 9.39
CA GLN A 277 -6.02 14.33 10.24
C GLN A 277 -6.81 15.41 9.50
N GLN A 278 -6.15 16.25 8.70
CA GLN A 278 -6.85 17.28 7.90
C GLN A 278 -7.73 16.66 6.82
N LEU A 279 -7.24 15.65 6.10
CA LEU A 279 -8.01 14.93 5.10
C LEU A 279 -9.21 14.19 5.71
N THR A 280 -9.07 13.67 6.94
CA THR A 280 -10.17 13.07 7.69
C THR A 280 -11.24 14.10 8.03
N LYS A 281 -10.85 15.27 8.56
CA LYS A 281 -11.78 16.36 8.90
C LYS A 281 -12.58 16.87 7.69
N THR A 282 -12.00 16.82 6.51
CA THR A 282 -12.64 17.25 5.26
C THR A 282 -13.42 16.14 4.55
N GLY A 283 -13.44 14.92 5.10
CA GLY A 283 -14.08 13.76 4.47
C GLY A 283 -13.38 13.26 3.20
N ALA A 284 -12.13 13.68 2.94
CA ALA A 284 -11.44 13.39 1.68
C ALA A 284 -11.12 11.89 1.48
N PHE A 285 -11.07 11.11 2.56
CA PHE A 285 -10.88 9.64 2.50
C PHE A 285 -12.17 8.88 2.22
N GLU A 286 -13.32 9.45 2.59
CA GLU A 286 -14.62 8.77 2.46
C GLU A 286 -14.94 8.32 1.02
N PRO A 287 -14.76 9.18 -0.03
CA PRO A 287 -15.03 8.75 -1.41
C PRO A 287 -14.09 7.64 -1.90
N LEU A 288 -12.95 7.46 -1.25
CA LEU A 288 -11.99 6.41 -1.55
C LEU A 288 -12.27 5.11 -0.77
N GLY A 289 -13.11 5.17 0.27
CA GLY A 289 -13.34 4.05 1.17
C GLY A 289 -12.08 3.66 1.94
N ILE A 290 -11.29 4.65 2.32
CA ILE A 290 -10.08 4.48 3.13
C ILE A 290 -10.41 4.90 4.57
N ASP A 291 -10.17 4.01 5.51
CA ASP A 291 -10.19 4.29 6.93
C ASP A 291 -8.83 4.89 7.34
N PRO A 292 -8.79 6.17 7.76
CA PRO A 292 -7.53 6.85 8.02
C PRO A 292 -6.85 6.32 9.29
N VAL A 293 -5.51 6.25 9.26
CA VAL A 293 -4.68 5.84 10.41
C VAL A 293 -3.64 6.91 10.69
N THR A 294 -3.48 7.24 11.99
CA THR A 294 -2.39 8.08 12.49
C THR A 294 -1.72 7.37 13.65
N GLU A 295 -0.41 7.18 13.55
CA GLU A 295 0.34 6.44 14.55
C GLU A 295 1.82 6.86 14.58
N SER A 296 2.52 6.42 15.63
CA SER A 296 3.95 6.62 15.73
C SER A 296 4.72 5.70 14.77
N VAL A 297 5.97 6.06 14.47
CA VAL A 297 6.90 5.18 13.70
C VAL A 297 7.05 3.81 14.37
N GLU A 298 7.07 3.77 15.71
CA GLU A 298 7.22 2.52 16.48
C GLU A 298 5.97 1.64 16.39
N ASP A 299 4.78 2.23 16.44
CA ASP A 299 3.53 1.47 16.28
C ASP A 299 3.40 0.93 14.85
N PHE A 300 3.79 1.72 13.85
CA PHE A 300 3.87 1.22 12.48
C PHE A 300 4.86 0.05 12.34
N ARG A 301 6.00 0.10 13.04
CA ARG A 301 6.98 -1.00 13.07
C ARG A 301 6.38 -2.29 13.65
N LYS A 302 5.68 -2.19 14.78
CA LYS A 302 5.01 -3.32 15.41
C LYS A 302 3.93 -3.90 14.53
N TYR A 303 3.09 -3.04 13.95
CA TYR A 303 2.05 -3.45 13.01
C TYR A 303 2.64 -4.21 11.82
N MET A 304 3.66 -3.65 11.16
CA MET A 304 4.30 -4.26 10.00
C MET A 304 4.92 -5.64 10.32
N ALA A 305 5.56 -5.78 11.48
CA ALA A 305 6.14 -7.07 11.91
C ALA A 305 5.06 -8.14 12.13
N GLY A 306 3.94 -7.78 12.78
CA GLY A 306 2.78 -8.67 12.95
C GLY A 306 2.17 -9.07 11.61
N TYR A 307 1.94 -8.10 10.72
CA TYR A 307 1.40 -8.33 9.40
C TYR A 307 2.26 -9.30 8.55
N VAL A 308 3.59 -9.14 8.59
CA VAL A 308 4.51 -10.04 7.88
C VAL A 308 4.40 -11.47 8.40
N THR A 309 4.33 -11.65 9.74
CA THR A 309 4.21 -12.98 10.36
C THR A 309 2.92 -13.68 9.96
N GLU A 310 1.79 -13.02 10.12
CA GLU A 310 0.46 -13.57 9.79
C GLU A 310 0.33 -13.89 8.29
N SER A 311 0.82 -12.99 7.43
CA SER A 311 0.78 -13.19 5.99
C SER A 311 1.68 -14.33 5.52
N ALA A 312 2.86 -14.50 6.14
CA ALA A 312 3.76 -15.61 5.85
C ALA A 312 3.12 -16.97 6.18
N GLU A 313 2.39 -17.05 7.31
CA GLU A 313 1.63 -18.25 7.67
C GLU A 313 0.51 -18.57 6.65
N LEU A 314 -0.21 -17.54 6.18
CA LEU A 314 -1.24 -17.71 5.16
C LEU A 314 -0.65 -18.21 3.84
N LEU A 315 0.43 -17.58 3.36
CA LEU A 315 1.13 -17.98 2.13
C LEU A 315 1.64 -19.43 2.21
N LYS A 316 2.27 -19.79 3.33
CA LYS A 316 2.74 -21.16 3.59
C LYS A 316 1.57 -22.15 3.63
N GLY A 317 0.50 -21.81 4.33
CA GLY A 317 -0.71 -22.63 4.43
C GLY A 317 -1.44 -22.83 3.09
N ALA A 318 -1.28 -21.91 2.15
CA ALA A 318 -1.77 -22.00 0.78
C ALA A 318 -0.82 -22.74 -0.18
N GLY A 319 0.36 -23.17 0.29
CA GLY A 319 1.38 -23.82 -0.53
C GLY A 319 2.07 -22.89 -1.53
N PHE A 320 1.97 -21.56 -1.33
CA PHE A 320 2.62 -20.58 -2.21
C PHE A 320 4.15 -20.74 -2.17
N LYS A 321 4.76 -20.72 -3.33
CA LYS A 321 6.22 -20.70 -3.49
C LYS A 321 6.65 -19.37 -4.06
N PRO A 322 7.69 -18.71 -3.49
CA PRO A 322 8.24 -17.47 -4.02
C PRO A 322 8.69 -17.64 -5.50
N GLU A 323 8.41 -16.62 -6.31
CA GLU A 323 8.72 -16.59 -7.75
C GLU A 323 9.78 -15.53 -8.10
#